data_44653ed9d07a307e5803cb90c1d40d10
#
_entry.id   44653ed9d07a307e5803cb90c1d40d10
#
_cell.length_a   1.000
_cell.length_b   1.000
_cell.length_c   1.000
_cell.angle_alpha   90.00
_cell.angle_beta   90.00
_cell.angle_gamma   90.00
#
_symmetry.space_group_name_H-M   'P 1'
#
loop_
_entity.id
_entity.type
_entity.pdbx_description
1 polymer ?
#
loop_
_entity_poly.entity_id
_entity_poly.type
_entity_poly.pdbx_seq_one_letter_code
_entity_poly.pdbx_strand_id
1 'polypeptide(L)'
;MNAAGLVFSNIHDRTISEMTRIRTMASIPFGCRYRLIDFALSNLVNSNITNVGVITHYNYQSLMDHIGGGKDWDLARRSGGIKILPPYVAAYENAGAARLYNSRLEALFGAQNFINRCNADYIVLSDCDTVLNIDLTEVMEDHVRSGAYLTLVTKRMSVANRKFTRECDVAVLDENNRVTEISRYLPTEGEVDVSTNIMILRRTDLQAAIAEALARGYNSFHRDIIGRNLGKKLFRAYRFDGWYSQIDSLEAYFATSMELLTPEARQGLFGNEQREIYTKIRNSAPTKYCDRAAVSNSLVADGCVIEGTVENSILFRGVRVGRGAVVRNSILLQDTFVGTDVNLHCVITDKNVVIRDGRVLSGHETMPFFIGKGITV
;
A
#
# COMPACT_ATOMS: atom_id res chain seq x y z
N MET A 1 19.96 -10.94 11.27
CA MET A 1 19.74 -11.63 9.96
C MET A 1 19.95 -10.63 8.84
N ASN A 2 20.54 -11.06 7.71
CA ASN A 2 20.81 -10.17 6.58
C ASN A 2 19.70 -10.35 5.52
N ALA A 3 18.86 -9.33 5.32
CA ALA A 3 17.76 -9.37 4.37
C ALA A 3 17.73 -8.13 3.46
N ALA A 4 17.13 -8.30 2.29
CA ALA A 4 16.79 -7.21 1.39
C ALA A 4 15.29 -7.20 1.11
N GLY A 5 14.73 -6.01 0.91
CA GLY A 5 13.33 -5.81 0.58
C GLY A 5 13.12 -5.63 -0.92
N LEU A 6 12.06 -6.22 -1.46
CA LEU A 6 11.54 -5.95 -2.80
C LEU A 6 10.09 -5.51 -2.68
N VAL A 7 9.84 -4.26 -3.07
CA VAL A 7 8.53 -3.63 -2.97
C VAL A 7 7.92 -3.48 -4.35
N PHE A 8 6.71 -4.00 -4.55
CA PHE A 8 5.98 -3.89 -5.80
C PHE A 8 5.09 -2.65 -5.79
N SER A 9 5.39 -1.68 -6.62
CA SER A 9 4.72 -0.38 -6.57
C SER A 9 3.43 -0.29 -7.36
N ASN A 10 3.17 -1.20 -8.29
CA ASN A 10 2.08 -1.03 -9.26
C ASN A 10 1.46 -2.32 -9.83
N ILE A 11 1.61 -3.44 -9.15
CA ILE A 11 0.96 -4.70 -9.57
C ILE A 11 -0.58 -4.57 -9.54
N HIS A 12 -1.09 -3.76 -8.63
CA HIS A 12 -2.52 -3.56 -8.40
C HIS A 12 -3.09 -2.26 -9.01
N ASP A 13 -2.36 -1.56 -9.88
CA ASP A 13 -2.79 -0.29 -10.46
C ASP A 13 -4.17 -0.36 -11.16
N ARG A 14 -4.49 -1.51 -11.76
CA ARG A 14 -5.76 -1.71 -12.46
C ARG A 14 -6.97 -1.85 -11.56
N THR A 15 -6.77 -2.14 -10.28
CA THR A 15 -7.88 -2.38 -9.34
C THR A 15 -8.52 -1.09 -8.86
N ILE A 16 -7.78 0.04 -8.90
CA ILE A 16 -8.23 1.38 -8.51
C ILE A 16 -7.85 2.40 -9.58
N SER A 17 -8.33 2.17 -10.79
CA SER A 17 -7.96 2.93 -12.00
C SER A 17 -8.23 4.44 -11.89
N GLU A 18 -9.23 4.84 -11.12
CA GLU A 18 -9.57 6.24 -10.87
C GLU A 18 -8.40 7.02 -10.26
N MET A 19 -7.67 6.40 -9.34
CA MET A 19 -6.56 7.04 -8.63
C MET A 19 -5.20 6.75 -9.26
N THR A 20 -5.06 5.67 -10.04
CA THR A 20 -3.78 5.23 -10.62
C THR A 20 -3.57 5.63 -12.07
N ARG A 21 -4.54 6.27 -12.70
CA ARG A 21 -4.46 6.75 -14.09
C ARG A 21 -3.21 7.59 -14.37
N ILE A 22 -2.72 8.34 -13.39
CA ILE A 22 -1.59 9.28 -13.49
C ILE A 22 -0.47 9.01 -12.50
N ARG A 23 -0.57 7.94 -11.72
CA ARG A 23 0.41 7.53 -10.69
C ARG A 23 0.34 6.04 -10.43
N THR A 24 1.38 5.49 -9.80
CA THR A 24 1.37 4.10 -9.31
C THR A 24 0.50 3.95 -8.07
N MET A 25 0.05 2.74 -7.77
CA MET A 25 -0.62 2.36 -6.52
C MET A 25 0.16 2.85 -5.29
N ALA A 26 1.46 2.61 -5.28
CA ALA A 26 2.39 3.05 -4.24
C ALA A 26 2.34 4.57 -3.96
N SER A 27 1.95 5.38 -4.95
CA SER A 27 1.90 6.83 -4.85
C SER A 27 0.56 7.40 -4.43
N ILE A 28 -0.45 6.55 -4.20
CA ILE A 28 -1.77 7.00 -3.72
C ILE A 28 -1.60 7.68 -2.36
N PRO A 29 -2.11 8.92 -2.20
CA PRO A 29 -2.12 9.60 -0.89
C PRO A 29 -3.02 8.87 0.10
N PHE A 30 -2.59 8.76 1.36
CA PHE A 30 -3.33 8.10 2.43
C PHE A 30 -3.11 8.81 3.77
N GLY A 31 -4.11 8.83 4.66
CA GLY A 31 -3.99 9.31 6.03
C GLY A 31 -3.43 10.74 6.14
N CYS A 32 -3.96 11.70 5.39
CA CYS A 32 -3.61 13.13 5.36
C CYS A 32 -2.23 13.46 4.77
N ARG A 33 -1.19 12.71 5.07
CA ARG A 33 0.19 13.09 4.76
C ARG A 33 1.04 11.98 4.13
N TYR A 34 0.61 10.73 4.26
CA TYR A 34 1.33 9.55 3.78
C TYR A 34 1.01 9.24 2.33
N ARG A 35 1.74 8.26 1.79
CA ARG A 35 1.40 7.49 0.60
C ARG A 35 1.48 6.00 0.93
N LEU A 36 0.86 5.16 0.14
CA LEU A 36 0.81 3.72 0.43
C LEU A 36 2.21 3.07 0.53
N ILE A 37 3.19 3.54 -0.26
CA ILE A 37 4.58 3.06 -0.18
C ILE A 37 5.23 3.30 1.19
N ASP A 38 4.80 4.32 1.93
CA ASP A 38 5.41 4.72 3.19
C ASP A 38 5.31 3.61 4.24
N PHE A 39 4.21 2.84 4.22
CA PHE A 39 3.99 1.70 5.11
C PHE A 39 4.96 0.57 4.81
N ALA A 40 5.09 0.16 3.56
CA ALA A 40 6.02 -0.88 3.15
C ALA A 40 7.47 -0.52 3.47
N LEU A 41 7.89 0.72 3.16
CA LEU A 41 9.25 1.19 3.44
C LEU A 41 9.52 1.28 4.95
N SER A 42 8.56 1.81 5.73
CA SER A 42 8.71 1.94 7.18
C SER A 42 8.79 0.58 7.87
N ASN A 43 7.97 -0.39 7.49
CA ASN A 43 8.05 -1.76 8.00
C ASN A 43 9.41 -2.41 7.74
N LEU A 44 9.98 -2.21 6.54
CA LEU A 44 11.31 -2.70 6.20
C LEU A 44 12.40 -2.05 7.05
N VAL A 45 12.40 -0.71 7.14
CA VAL A 45 13.43 0.05 7.86
C VAL A 45 13.36 -0.20 9.37
N ASN A 46 12.17 -0.23 9.95
CA ASN A 46 11.95 -0.54 11.37
C ASN A 46 12.41 -1.97 11.72
N SER A 47 12.48 -2.85 10.73
CA SER A 47 13.01 -4.22 10.87
C SER A 47 14.48 -4.34 10.41
N ASN A 48 15.22 -3.23 10.34
CA ASN A 48 16.63 -3.16 9.92
C ASN A 48 16.91 -3.67 8.49
N ILE A 49 15.91 -3.71 7.62
CA ILE A 49 16.05 -4.08 6.20
C ILE A 49 16.31 -2.81 5.39
N THR A 50 17.57 -2.50 5.16
CA THR A 50 18.01 -1.22 4.57
C THR A 50 18.51 -1.32 3.13
N ASN A 51 18.50 -2.51 2.52
CA ASN A 51 18.74 -2.68 1.10
C ASN A 51 17.39 -2.96 0.42
N VAL A 52 16.81 -1.96 -0.22
CA VAL A 52 15.44 -2.01 -0.72
C VAL A 52 15.39 -1.72 -2.21
N GLY A 53 14.82 -2.65 -2.98
CA GLY A 53 14.46 -2.47 -4.38
C GLY A 53 12.97 -2.13 -4.52
N VAL A 54 12.64 -1.05 -5.20
CA VAL A 54 11.25 -0.70 -5.54
C VAL A 54 11.03 -0.98 -7.02
N ILE A 55 10.30 -2.05 -7.29
CA ILE A 55 9.96 -2.44 -8.65
C ILE A 55 8.83 -1.53 -9.13
N THR A 56 9.01 -0.92 -10.29
CA THR A 56 8.04 0.02 -10.86
C THR A 56 7.86 -0.19 -12.35
N HIS A 57 6.78 0.35 -12.89
CA HIS A 57 6.37 0.10 -14.27
C HIS A 57 6.19 1.43 -15.04
N TYR A 58 4.97 1.92 -15.20
CA TYR A 58 4.66 3.22 -15.79
C TYR A 58 4.11 4.18 -14.73
N ASN A 59 3.93 5.44 -15.07
CA ASN A 59 3.39 6.48 -14.17
C ASN A 59 4.16 6.67 -12.86
N TYR A 60 5.46 6.32 -12.82
CA TYR A 60 6.23 6.30 -11.58
C TYR A 60 6.89 7.65 -11.22
N GLN A 61 6.69 8.70 -12.02
CA GLN A 61 7.26 10.04 -11.72
C GLN A 61 6.86 10.52 -10.32
N SER A 62 5.56 10.42 -9.98
CA SER A 62 5.06 10.81 -8.66
C SER A 62 5.67 9.99 -7.53
N LEU A 63 6.01 8.71 -7.80
CA LEU A 63 6.69 7.84 -6.84
C LEU A 63 8.13 8.31 -6.63
N MET A 64 8.87 8.57 -7.69
CA MET A 64 10.26 9.08 -7.62
C MET A 64 10.32 10.42 -6.90
N ASP A 65 9.40 11.35 -7.20
CA ASP A 65 9.32 12.65 -6.54
C ASP A 65 9.06 12.52 -5.02
N HIS A 66 8.35 11.48 -4.61
CA HIS A 66 8.07 11.22 -3.20
C HIS A 66 9.26 10.57 -2.50
N ILE A 67 9.77 9.47 -3.04
CA ILE A 67 10.88 8.72 -2.44
C ILE A 67 12.18 9.55 -2.45
N GLY A 68 12.44 10.28 -3.53
CA GLY A 68 13.71 10.99 -3.73
C GLY A 68 14.89 10.03 -3.61
N GLY A 69 15.84 10.36 -2.75
CA GLY A 69 16.97 9.49 -2.41
C GLY A 69 16.71 8.54 -1.24
N GLY A 70 15.49 8.46 -0.71
CA GLY A 70 15.16 7.64 0.45
C GLY A 70 15.56 8.24 1.80
N LYS A 71 15.92 9.53 1.85
CA LYS A 71 16.40 10.22 3.06
C LYS A 71 15.41 10.13 4.22
N ASP A 72 14.14 10.31 3.95
CA ASP A 72 13.09 10.35 4.98
C ASP A 72 12.87 8.99 5.65
N TRP A 73 13.40 7.88 5.09
CA TRP A 73 13.42 6.52 5.66
C TRP A 73 14.82 6.05 6.04
N ASP A 74 15.81 6.94 6.11
CA ASP A 74 17.23 6.57 6.32
C ASP A 74 17.74 5.52 5.29
N LEU A 75 17.25 5.60 4.06
CA LEU A 75 17.65 4.75 2.93
C LEU A 75 18.59 5.45 1.93
N ALA A 76 19.03 6.68 2.21
CA ALA A 76 20.05 7.40 1.45
C ALA A 76 21.45 6.96 1.89
N ARG A 77 21.79 5.69 1.66
CA ARG A 77 23.00 5.05 2.21
C ARG A 77 24.06 4.79 1.13
N ARG A 78 25.32 4.75 1.56
CA ARG A 78 26.47 4.45 0.70
C ARG A 78 26.47 2.97 0.25
N SER A 79 26.03 2.05 1.11
CA SER A 79 25.88 0.63 0.85
C SER A 79 24.46 0.21 1.19
N GLY A 80 23.80 -0.54 0.31
CA GLY A 80 22.37 -0.82 0.39
C GLY A 80 21.55 0.36 -0.11
N GLY A 81 20.64 0.87 0.76
CA GLY A 81 19.75 1.98 0.44
C GLY A 81 18.63 1.61 -0.52
N ILE A 82 17.91 2.62 -1.00
CA ILE A 82 16.78 2.43 -1.91
C ILE A 82 17.24 2.46 -3.36
N LYS A 83 16.71 1.53 -4.17
CA LYS A 83 16.93 1.46 -5.63
C LYS A 83 15.60 1.35 -6.33
N ILE A 84 15.35 2.26 -7.26
CA ILE A 84 14.19 2.15 -8.15
C ILE A 84 14.57 1.21 -9.30
N LEU A 85 13.71 0.21 -9.54
CA LEU A 85 13.90 -0.84 -10.53
C LEU A 85 12.85 -0.70 -11.64
N PRO A 86 13.06 0.17 -12.63
CA PRO A 86 12.15 0.32 -13.76
C PRO A 86 12.26 -0.88 -14.73
N PRO A 87 11.24 -1.13 -15.59
CA PRO A 87 11.11 -2.37 -16.35
C PRO A 87 12.19 -2.62 -17.41
N TYR A 88 12.90 -1.58 -17.83
CA TYR A 88 13.84 -1.66 -18.96
C TYR A 88 15.33 -1.57 -18.58
N VAL A 89 15.68 -1.68 -17.28
CA VAL A 89 17.09 -1.55 -16.84
C VAL A 89 18.00 -2.63 -17.44
N ALA A 90 17.46 -3.74 -17.92
CA ALA A 90 18.21 -4.86 -18.50
C ALA A 90 17.68 -5.29 -19.87
N ALA A 91 17.13 -4.37 -20.65
CA ALA A 91 16.51 -4.67 -21.95
C ALA A 91 17.44 -5.36 -22.96
N TYR A 92 18.75 -5.16 -22.85
CA TYR A 92 19.76 -5.80 -23.71
C TYR A 92 20.14 -7.23 -23.28
N GLU A 93 20.02 -7.54 -21.97
CA GLU A 93 20.41 -8.85 -21.44
C GLU A 93 19.26 -9.87 -21.53
N ASN A 94 18.03 -9.41 -21.66
CA ASN A 94 16.81 -10.25 -21.69
C ASN A 94 15.90 -9.84 -22.86
N ALA A 95 16.19 -10.32 -24.05
CA ALA A 95 15.37 -10.05 -25.26
C ALA A 95 13.88 -10.45 -25.11
N GLY A 96 13.52 -11.29 -24.12
CA GLY A 96 12.15 -11.62 -23.74
C GLY A 96 11.52 -10.70 -22.69
N ALA A 97 12.30 -9.87 -21.99
CA ALA A 97 11.85 -8.98 -20.91
C ALA A 97 11.39 -7.60 -21.40
N ALA A 98 11.38 -7.37 -22.70
CA ALA A 98 10.85 -6.12 -23.30
C ALA A 98 9.30 -5.97 -23.17
N ARG A 99 8.64 -6.93 -22.53
CA ARG A 99 7.22 -6.83 -22.23
C ARG A 99 7.00 -6.24 -20.83
N LEU A 100 6.06 -5.31 -20.78
CA LEU A 100 5.55 -4.78 -19.52
C LEU A 100 4.97 -5.95 -18.69
N TYR A 101 5.41 -6.11 -17.45
CA TYR A 101 4.92 -7.19 -16.60
C TYR A 101 3.47 -6.97 -16.16
N ASN A 102 2.73 -8.06 -16.07
CA ASN A 102 1.34 -8.07 -15.59
C ASN A 102 1.16 -8.89 -14.31
N SER A 103 2.26 -9.47 -13.81
CA SER A 103 2.24 -10.29 -12.60
C SER A 103 3.48 -10.03 -11.73
N ARG A 104 3.38 -10.41 -10.46
CA ARG A 104 4.51 -10.35 -9.51
C ARG A 104 5.70 -11.18 -10.00
N LEU A 105 5.44 -12.34 -10.58
CA LEU A 105 6.50 -13.22 -11.06
C LEU A 105 7.26 -12.61 -12.25
N GLU A 106 6.51 -12.03 -13.21
CA GLU A 106 7.12 -11.30 -14.33
C GLU A 106 7.90 -10.07 -13.86
N ALA A 107 7.41 -9.36 -12.85
CA ALA A 107 8.11 -8.22 -12.24
C ALA A 107 9.45 -8.64 -11.60
N LEU A 108 9.50 -9.83 -10.99
CA LEU A 108 10.73 -10.39 -10.43
C LEU A 108 11.77 -10.73 -11.51
N PHE A 109 11.35 -11.09 -12.73
CA PHE A 109 12.28 -11.27 -13.85
C PHE A 109 13.07 -9.99 -14.14
N GLY A 110 12.41 -8.82 -14.09
CA GLY A 110 13.08 -7.52 -14.23
C GLY A 110 14.01 -7.14 -13.07
N ALA A 111 13.75 -7.72 -11.88
CA ALA A 111 14.52 -7.43 -10.67
C ALA A 111 15.72 -8.39 -10.45
N GLN A 112 16.01 -9.34 -11.36
CA GLN A 112 17.07 -10.36 -11.19
C GLN A 112 18.44 -9.75 -10.89
N ASN A 113 18.83 -8.66 -11.56
CA ASN A 113 20.09 -7.99 -11.30
C ASN A 113 20.22 -7.47 -9.87
N PHE A 114 19.14 -6.95 -9.29
CA PHE A 114 19.11 -6.55 -7.89
C PHE A 114 19.26 -7.78 -6.98
N ILE A 115 18.47 -8.84 -7.22
CA ILE A 115 18.49 -10.07 -6.43
C ILE A 115 19.87 -10.75 -6.49
N ASN A 116 20.50 -10.77 -7.65
CA ASN A 116 21.80 -11.42 -7.83
C ASN A 116 22.97 -10.64 -7.19
N ARG A 117 22.88 -9.30 -7.19
CA ARG A 117 23.95 -8.43 -6.66
C ARG A 117 23.75 -8.07 -5.19
N CYS A 118 22.58 -8.29 -4.60
CA CYS A 118 22.40 -8.00 -3.18
C CYS A 118 23.14 -9.03 -2.32
N ASN A 119 23.87 -8.52 -1.33
CA ASN A 119 24.52 -9.36 -0.34
C ASN A 119 23.56 -9.63 0.83
N ALA A 120 22.48 -10.34 0.56
CA ALA A 120 21.45 -10.72 1.54
C ALA A 120 21.19 -12.22 1.47
N ASP A 121 20.89 -12.82 2.62
CA ASP A 121 20.53 -14.24 2.72
C ASP A 121 19.04 -14.45 2.43
N TYR A 122 18.23 -13.49 2.81
CA TYR A 122 16.77 -13.52 2.69
C TYR A 122 16.25 -12.34 1.88
N ILE A 123 15.12 -12.56 1.20
CA ILE A 123 14.36 -11.53 0.49
C ILE A 123 12.98 -11.43 1.12
N VAL A 124 12.58 -10.20 1.44
CA VAL A 124 11.21 -9.84 1.82
C VAL A 124 10.53 -9.24 0.60
N LEU A 125 9.46 -9.86 0.14
CA LEU A 125 8.57 -9.34 -0.89
C LEU A 125 7.42 -8.63 -0.21
N SER A 126 7.04 -7.43 -0.65
CA SER A 126 5.92 -6.65 -0.12
C SER A 126 5.20 -5.90 -1.23
N ASP A 127 3.89 -5.89 -1.21
CA ASP A 127 3.06 -5.04 -2.07
C ASP A 127 2.76 -3.70 -1.39
N CYS A 128 2.27 -2.72 -2.16
CA CYS A 128 1.90 -1.40 -1.66
C CYS A 128 0.39 -1.18 -1.49
N ASP A 129 -0.44 -2.17 -1.80
CA ASP A 129 -1.89 -2.12 -1.61
C ASP A 129 -2.32 -2.43 -0.17
N THR A 130 -1.37 -2.87 0.63
CA THR A 130 -1.56 -3.31 2.02
C THR A 130 -1.11 -2.24 3.00
N VAL A 131 -2.00 -1.89 3.93
CA VAL A 131 -1.74 -0.91 5.01
C VAL A 131 -1.72 -1.64 6.34
N LEU A 132 -0.56 -1.70 6.97
CA LEU A 132 -0.32 -2.31 8.27
C LEU A 132 1.00 -1.79 8.87
N ASN A 133 1.18 -1.98 10.17
CA ASN A 133 2.43 -1.71 10.89
C ASN A 133 2.90 -3.02 11.53
N ILE A 134 3.88 -3.68 10.92
CA ILE A 134 4.36 -5.02 11.31
C ILE A 134 5.85 -5.01 11.63
N ASP A 135 6.25 -5.82 12.62
CA ASP A 135 7.65 -6.16 12.86
C ASP A 135 8.05 -7.38 12.00
N LEU A 136 8.80 -7.10 10.95
CA LEU A 136 9.31 -8.16 10.07
C LEU A 136 10.47 -8.94 10.72
N THR A 137 11.06 -8.45 11.81
CA THR A 137 12.09 -9.18 12.56
C THR A 137 11.51 -10.46 13.15
N GLU A 138 10.35 -10.36 13.79
CA GLU A 138 9.64 -11.53 14.35
C GLU A 138 9.26 -12.53 13.25
N VAL A 139 8.77 -12.03 12.11
CA VAL A 139 8.41 -12.89 10.95
C VAL A 139 9.64 -13.62 10.40
N MET A 140 10.78 -12.92 10.30
CA MET A 140 12.05 -13.50 9.85
C MET A 140 12.59 -14.54 10.84
N GLU A 141 12.47 -14.30 12.14
CA GLU A 141 12.85 -15.26 13.18
C GLU A 141 12.00 -16.53 13.11
N ASP A 142 10.69 -16.39 12.92
CA ASP A 142 9.80 -17.53 12.73
C ASP A 142 10.15 -18.30 11.45
N HIS A 143 10.45 -17.60 10.35
CA HIS A 143 10.88 -18.20 9.09
C HIS A 143 12.14 -19.05 9.25
N VAL A 144 13.16 -18.50 9.90
CA VAL A 144 14.43 -19.22 10.12
C VAL A 144 14.25 -20.41 11.08
N ARG A 145 13.52 -20.23 12.17
CA ARG A 145 13.26 -21.27 13.16
C ARG A 145 12.48 -22.43 12.58
N SER A 146 11.52 -22.16 11.72
CA SER A 146 10.69 -23.20 11.07
C SER A 146 11.41 -23.93 9.94
N GLY A 147 12.48 -23.36 9.37
CA GLY A 147 13.14 -23.88 8.18
C GLY A 147 12.25 -23.85 6.92
N ALA A 148 11.24 -23.03 6.90
CA ALA A 148 10.30 -22.93 5.79
C ALA A 148 11.01 -22.52 4.49
N TYR A 149 10.51 -23.04 3.37
CA TYR A 149 10.92 -22.60 2.05
C TYR A 149 10.42 -21.17 1.79
N LEU A 150 9.17 -20.87 2.19
CA LEU A 150 8.57 -19.56 2.12
C LEU A 150 7.63 -19.38 3.32
N THR A 151 7.72 -18.21 3.96
CA THR A 151 6.75 -17.76 4.96
C THR A 151 5.87 -16.68 4.37
N LEU A 152 4.56 -16.88 4.45
CA LEU A 152 3.53 -15.96 4.01
C LEU A 152 2.94 -15.26 5.25
N VAL A 153 2.90 -13.93 5.26
CA VAL A 153 2.17 -13.21 6.30
C VAL A 153 0.69 -13.22 5.98
N THR A 154 -0.13 -13.69 6.92
CA THR A 154 -1.59 -13.75 6.78
C THR A 154 -2.29 -12.96 7.86
N LYS A 155 -3.50 -12.49 7.56
CA LYS A 155 -4.42 -11.90 8.53
C LYS A 155 -5.67 -12.74 8.61
N ARG A 156 -6.02 -13.20 9.82
CA ARG A 156 -7.29 -13.86 10.06
C ARG A 156 -8.41 -12.82 10.11
N MET A 157 -9.42 -13.00 9.28
CA MET A 157 -10.53 -12.07 9.10
C MET A 157 -11.86 -12.81 9.12
N SER A 158 -12.85 -12.21 9.81
CA SER A 158 -14.23 -12.69 9.79
C SER A 158 -15.01 -11.93 8.71
N VAL A 159 -15.68 -12.66 7.83
CA VAL A 159 -16.55 -12.09 6.80
C VAL A 159 -17.75 -11.37 7.41
N ALA A 160 -18.21 -11.79 8.61
CA ALA A 160 -19.27 -11.10 9.33
C ALA A 160 -18.89 -9.67 9.74
N ASN A 161 -17.61 -9.44 10.07
CA ASN A 161 -17.11 -8.14 10.52
C ASN A 161 -16.65 -7.24 9.37
N ARG A 162 -16.28 -7.83 8.23
CA ARG A 162 -15.82 -7.10 7.06
C ARG A 162 -16.26 -7.78 5.76
N LYS A 163 -17.06 -7.10 4.97
CA LYS A 163 -17.43 -7.57 3.64
C LYS A 163 -16.25 -7.44 2.68
N PHE A 164 -15.92 -8.53 2.04
CA PHE A 164 -14.99 -8.52 0.92
C PHE A 164 -15.74 -8.08 -0.34
N THR A 165 -15.17 -7.15 -1.08
CA THR A 165 -15.75 -6.63 -2.33
C THR A 165 -15.13 -7.25 -3.56
N ARG A 166 -13.96 -7.91 -3.40
CA ARG A 166 -13.20 -8.57 -4.47
C ARG A 166 -12.58 -9.88 -4.00
N GLU A 167 -12.15 -10.66 -4.98
CA GLU A 167 -11.36 -11.86 -4.74
C GLU A 167 -10.02 -11.51 -4.09
N CYS A 168 -9.65 -12.25 -3.07
CA CYS A 168 -8.35 -12.15 -2.41
C CYS A 168 -7.68 -13.53 -2.33
N ASP A 169 -6.37 -13.52 -2.09
CA ASP A 169 -5.61 -14.75 -1.92
C ASP A 169 -5.80 -15.24 -0.48
N VAL A 170 -6.44 -16.41 -0.33
CA VAL A 170 -6.77 -17.05 0.96
C VAL A 170 -5.92 -18.28 1.13
N ALA A 171 -5.31 -18.42 2.30
CA ALA A 171 -4.55 -19.59 2.69
C ALA A 171 -5.36 -20.50 3.64
N VAL A 172 -5.34 -21.80 3.41
CA VAL A 172 -5.81 -22.81 4.35
C VAL A 172 -4.62 -23.31 5.14
N LEU A 173 -4.73 -23.29 6.46
CA LEU A 173 -3.64 -23.61 7.37
C LEU A 173 -3.97 -24.84 8.19
N ASP A 174 -2.97 -25.69 8.46
CA ASP A 174 -3.05 -26.74 9.46
C ASP A 174 -2.80 -26.19 10.89
N GLU A 175 -2.86 -27.07 11.89
CA GLU A 175 -2.65 -26.75 13.30
C GLU A 175 -1.25 -26.15 13.60
N ASN A 176 -0.27 -26.41 12.73
CA ASN A 176 1.10 -25.91 12.85
C ASN A 176 1.35 -24.65 12.00
N ASN A 177 0.31 -23.99 11.50
CA ASN A 177 0.39 -22.86 10.57
C ASN A 177 1.11 -23.19 9.24
N ARG A 178 1.13 -24.45 8.83
CA ARG A 178 1.59 -24.84 7.50
C ARG A 178 0.49 -24.51 6.49
N VAL A 179 0.85 -23.92 5.38
CA VAL A 179 -0.08 -23.67 4.26
C VAL A 179 -0.33 -24.99 3.53
N THR A 180 -1.55 -25.48 3.58
CA THR A 180 -2.00 -26.69 2.91
C THR A 180 -2.65 -26.41 1.55
N GLU A 181 -3.30 -25.25 1.44
CA GLU A 181 -3.90 -24.75 0.20
C GLU A 181 -3.77 -23.24 0.12
N ILE A 182 -3.64 -22.70 -1.08
CA ILE A 182 -3.78 -21.28 -1.36
C ILE A 182 -4.64 -21.13 -2.61
N SER A 183 -5.71 -20.34 -2.48
CA SER A 183 -6.69 -20.15 -3.56
C SER A 183 -7.15 -18.71 -3.58
N ARG A 184 -7.56 -18.24 -4.77
CA ARG A 184 -8.07 -16.89 -4.97
C ARG A 184 -9.56 -16.96 -5.21
N TYR A 185 -10.32 -16.39 -4.29
CA TYR A 185 -11.78 -16.32 -4.37
C TYR A 185 -12.32 -15.15 -3.55
N LEU A 186 -13.62 -14.86 -3.70
CA LEU A 186 -14.35 -13.89 -2.89
C LEU A 186 -14.92 -14.61 -1.65
N PRO A 187 -14.40 -14.33 -0.43
CA PRO A 187 -14.95 -14.91 0.79
C PRO A 187 -16.37 -14.40 1.05
N THR A 188 -17.32 -15.31 1.26
CA THR A 188 -18.74 -14.98 1.50
C THR A 188 -19.20 -15.34 2.90
N GLU A 189 -18.47 -16.23 3.61
CA GLU A 189 -18.83 -16.69 4.95
C GLU A 189 -17.63 -17.15 5.76
N GLY A 190 -17.77 -17.22 7.07
CA GLY A 190 -16.80 -17.80 7.99
C GLY A 190 -15.61 -16.90 8.30
N GLU A 191 -14.55 -17.54 8.76
CA GLU A 191 -13.25 -16.91 9.00
C GLU A 191 -12.24 -17.40 7.97
N VAL A 192 -11.43 -16.51 7.45
CA VAL A 192 -10.42 -16.79 6.42
C VAL A 192 -9.07 -16.20 6.80
N ASP A 193 -7.99 -16.88 6.44
CA ASP A 193 -6.62 -16.38 6.57
C ASP A 193 -6.20 -15.75 5.23
N VAL A 194 -6.35 -14.41 5.13
CA VAL A 194 -6.05 -13.63 3.92
C VAL A 194 -4.56 -13.35 3.83
N SER A 195 -3.98 -13.53 2.64
CA SER A 195 -2.59 -13.14 2.37
C SER A 195 -2.44 -11.63 2.40
N THR A 196 -1.49 -11.13 3.18
CA THR A 196 -1.13 -9.69 3.17
C THR A 196 -0.20 -9.32 2.02
N ASN A 197 0.14 -10.28 1.16
CA ASN A 197 1.14 -10.13 0.11
C ASN A 197 2.57 -9.81 0.61
N ILE A 198 2.84 -10.03 1.90
CA ILE A 198 4.18 -10.01 2.46
C ILE A 198 4.69 -11.45 2.56
N MET A 199 5.85 -11.71 1.96
CA MET A 199 6.45 -13.04 1.89
C MET A 199 7.93 -12.97 2.18
N ILE A 200 8.45 -14.00 2.88
CA ILE A 200 9.88 -14.14 3.19
C ILE A 200 10.38 -15.47 2.65
N LEU A 201 11.51 -15.43 1.97
CA LEU A 201 12.18 -16.64 1.48
C LEU A 201 13.70 -16.39 1.36
N ARG A 202 14.47 -17.48 1.28
CA ARG A 202 15.90 -17.37 1.00
C ARG A 202 16.15 -16.82 -0.39
N ARG A 203 17.16 -15.96 -0.53
CA ARG A 203 17.55 -15.39 -1.81
C ARG A 203 17.85 -16.47 -2.87
N THR A 204 18.55 -17.52 -2.49
CA THR A 204 18.88 -18.64 -3.39
C THR A 204 17.63 -19.40 -3.85
N ASP A 205 16.64 -19.56 -2.98
CA ASP A 205 15.37 -20.19 -3.32
C ASP A 205 14.53 -19.34 -4.26
N LEU A 206 14.56 -18.00 -4.07
CA LEU A 206 13.91 -17.08 -5.00
C LEU A 206 14.58 -17.12 -6.37
N GLN A 207 15.92 -17.13 -6.43
CA GLN A 207 16.68 -17.25 -7.69
C GLN A 207 16.34 -18.54 -8.43
N ALA A 208 16.29 -19.68 -7.72
CA ALA A 208 15.90 -20.95 -8.31
C ALA A 208 14.44 -20.93 -8.81
N ALA A 209 13.51 -20.35 -8.04
CA ALA A 209 12.11 -20.22 -8.44
C ALA A 209 11.94 -19.35 -9.70
N ILE A 210 12.69 -18.25 -9.80
CA ILE A 210 12.69 -17.38 -10.99
C ILE A 210 13.25 -18.12 -12.21
N ALA A 211 14.37 -18.84 -12.05
CA ALA A 211 14.98 -19.62 -13.13
C ALA A 211 14.03 -20.73 -13.64
N GLU A 212 13.39 -21.46 -12.73
CA GLU A 212 12.38 -22.45 -13.07
C GLU A 212 11.18 -21.83 -13.80
N ALA A 213 10.70 -20.68 -13.31
CA ALA A 213 9.58 -19.99 -13.89
C ALA A 213 9.85 -19.53 -15.33
N LEU A 214 11.04 -19.00 -15.59
CA LEU A 214 11.49 -18.63 -16.93
C LEU A 214 11.56 -19.85 -17.86
N ALA A 215 12.15 -20.95 -17.38
CA ALA A 215 12.30 -22.17 -18.18
C ALA A 215 10.95 -22.84 -18.53
N ARG A 216 9.96 -22.69 -17.66
CA ARG A 216 8.64 -23.34 -17.80
C ARG A 216 7.52 -22.41 -18.28
N GLY A 217 7.81 -21.11 -18.48
CA GLY A 217 6.80 -20.12 -18.85
C GLY A 217 5.74 -19.85 -17.77
N TYR A 218 6.13 -19.95 -16.49
CA TYR A 218 5.21 -19.64 -15.38
C TYR A 218 4.94 -18.14 -15.31
N ASN A 219 3.73 -17.75 -14.88
CA ASN A 219 3.34 -16.36 -14.79
C ASN A 219 2.66 -15.96 -13.46
N SER A 220 2.26 -16.92 -12.62
CA SER A 220 1.62 -16.65 -11.33
C SER A 220 2.48 -17.13 -10.18
N PHE A 221 2.84 -16.21 -9.27
CA PHE A 221 3.63 -16.58 -8.09
C PHE A 221 2.84 -17.52 -7.16
N HIS A 222 1.58 -17.20 -6.86
CA HIS A 222 0.74 -18.02 -5.99
C HIS A 222 0.45 -19.42 -6.59
N ARG A 223 -0.03 -19.45 -7.85
CA ARG A 223 -0.39 -20.71 -8.49
C ARG A 223 0.83 -21.57 -8.82
N ASP A 224 1.84 -20.97 -9.45
CA ASP A 224 2.92 -21.75 -10.09
C ASP A 224 4.11 -21.96 -9.15
N ILE A 225 4.42 -21.03 -8.22
CA ILE A 225 5.51 -21.18 -7.25
C ILE A 225 4.99 -21.79 -5.95
N ILE A 226 3.92 -21.27 -5.37
CA ILE A 226 3.38 -21.82 -4.12
C ILE A 226 2.54 -23.07 -4.40
N GLY A 227 1.44 -22.96 -5.11
CA GLY A 227 0.45 -24.02 -5.28
C GLY A 227 1.02 -25.34 -5.79
N ARG A 228 1.89 -25.31 -6.83
CA ARG A 228 2.53 -26.53 -7.38
C ARG A 228 3.52 -27.20 -6.44
N ASN A 229 3.97 -26.51 -5.41
CA ASN A 229 5.00 -27.00 -4.48
C ASN A 229 4.50 -27.27 -3.07
N LEU A 230 3.22 -27.03 -2.76
CA LEU A 230 2.65 -27.23 -1.41
C LEU A 230 2.91 -28.63 -0.82
N GLY A 231 2.87 -29.67 -1.63
CA GLY A 231 3.18 -31.04 -1.19
C GLY A 231 4.67 -31.40 -1.12
N LYS A 232 5.56 -30.54 -1.65
CA LYS A 232 7.00 -30.84 -1.83
C LYS A 232 7.90 -30.02 -0.92
N LYS A 233 7.48 -28.81 -0.58
CA LYS A 233 8.23 -27.84 0.19
C LYS A 233 7.40 -27.36 1.38
N LEU A 234 8.05 -26.86 2.42
CA LEU A 234 7.37 -26.32 3.59
C LEU A 234 7.02 -24.85 3.33
N PHE A 235 5.73 -24.58 3.19
CA PHE A 235 5.17 -23.23 3.20
C PHE A 235 4.51 -23.00 4.55
N ARG A 236 4.83 -21.87 5.18
CA ARG A 236 4.34 -21.52 6.50
C ARG A 236 3.62 -20.19 6.47
N ALA A 237 2.59 -20.03 7.26
CA ALA A 237 1.94 -18.76 7.51
C ALA A 237 2.42 -18.17 8.85
N TYR A 238 2.68 -16.87 8.84
CA TYR A 238 2.80 -16.06 10.04
C TYR A 238 1.52 -15.26 10.19
N ARG A 239 0.70 -15.55 11.21
CA ARG A 239 -0.53 -14.79 11.47
C ARG A 239 -0.20 -13.47 12.13
N PHE A 240 -0.59 -12.39 11.46
CA PHE A 240 -0.46 -11.02 11.96
C PHE A 240 -1.73 -10.61 12.70
N ASP A 241 -1.60 -10.23 13.97
CA ASP A 241 -2.75 -9.90 14.82
C ASP A 241 -3.07 -8.40 14.83
N GLY A 242 -2.16 -7.51 14.37
CA GLY A 242 -2.35 -6.08 14.33
C GLY A 242 -3.45 -5.60 13.36
N TRP A 243 -3.70 -4.30 13.35
CA TRP A 243 -4.63 -3.69 12.40
C TRP A 243 -4.12 -3.83 10.97
N TYR A 244 -5.02 -4.19 10.06
CA TYR A 244 -4.72 -4.48 8.66
C TYR A 244 -5.85 -4.00 7.77
N SER A 245 -5.50 -3.41 6.65
CA SER A 245 -6.42 -3.19 5.53
C SER A 245 -5.73 -3.35 4.19
N GLN A 246 -6.48 -3.82 3.20
CA GLN A 246 -6.06 -3.89 1.81
C GLN A 246 -6.88 -2.90 0.98
N ILE A 247 -6.19 -2.14 0.14
CA ILE A 247 -6.79 -1.13 -0.75
C ILE A 247 -6.77 -1.68 -2.17
N ASP A 248 -7.86 -2.31 -2.57
CA ASP A 248 -8.02 -2.96 -3.87
C ASP A 248 -9.11 -2.33 -4.74
N SER A 249 -9.78 -1.30 -4.23
CA SER A 249 -10.86 -0.58 -4.92
C SER A 249 -11.00 0.84 -4.36
N LEU A 250 -11.73 1.70 -5.07
CA LEU A 250 -12.07 3.05 -4.59
C LEU A 250 -12.94 2.99 -3.33
N GLU A 251 -13.84 2.00 -3.26
CA GLU A 251 -14.65 1.72 -2.08
C GLU A 251 -13.78 1.33 -0.88
N ALA A 252 -12.82 0.38 -1.07
CA ALA A 252 -11.90 -0.05 -0.03
C ALA A 252 -10.99 1.11 0.42
N TYR A 253 -10.52 1.95 -0.50
CA TYR A 253 -9.77 3.16 -0.16
C TYR A 253 -10.58 4.11 0.70
N PHE A 254 -11.84 4.35 0.34
CA PHE A 254 -12.74 5.21 1.10
C PHE A 254 -13.00 4.64 2.50
N ALA A 255 -13.44 3.39 2.60
CA ALA A 255 -13.74 2.72 3.86
C ALA A 255 -12.50 2.68 4.78
N THR A 256 -11.34 2.26 4.27
CA THR A 256 -10.08 2.22 5.02
C THR A 256 -9.65 3.61 5.50
N SER A 257 -9.84 4.63 4.68
CA SER A 257 -9.55 6.01 5.09
C SER A 257 -10.48 6.49 6.20
N MET A 258 -11.79 6.18 6.12
CA MET A 258 -12.75 6.54 7.16
C MET A 258 -12.50 5.77 8.47
N GLU A 259 -12.02 4.52 8.42
CA GLU A 259 -11.59 3.78 9.61
C GLU A 259 -10.50 4.53 10.40
N LEU A 260 -9.63 5.32 9.74
CA LEU A 260 -8.62 6.13 10.44
C LEU A 260 -9.22 7.19 11.37
N LEU A 261 -10.51 7.52 11.25
CA LEU A 261 -11.20 8.40 12.18
C LEU A 261 -11.51 7.70 13.52
N THR A 262 -11.38 6.37 13.58
CA THR A 262 -11.53 5.62 14.84
C THR A 262 -10.20 5.58 15.62
N PRO A 263 -10.25 5.57 16.97
CA PRO A 263 -9.05 5.44 17.79
C PRO A 263 -8.30 4.12 17.53
N GLU A 264 -9.02 3.02 17.31
CA GLU A 264 -8.48 1.68 17.15
C GLU A 264 -7.58 1.58 15.91
N ALA A 265 -8.04 2.08 14.76
CA ALA A 265 -7.26 2.08 13.53
C ALA A 265 -6.01 2.96 13.66
N ARG A 266 -6.14 4.16 14.26
CA ARG A 266 -4.99 5.05 14.50
C ARG A 266 -3.98 4.43 15.44
N GLN A 267 -4.44 3.85 16.56
CA GLN A 267 -3.57 3.21 17.53
C GLN A 267 -2.87 2.00 16.90
N GLY A 268 -3.58 1.17 16.14
CA GLY A 268 -3.02 0.00 15.48
C GLY A 268 -1.97 0.35 14.42
N LEU A 269 -2.12 1.50 13.75
CA LEU A 269 -1.24 1.89 12.65
C LEU A 269 -0.10 2.82 13.09
N PHE A 270 -0.38 3.77 14.00
CA PHE A 270 0.55 4.85 14.38
C PHE A 270 0.91 4.86 15.88
N GLY A 271 0.27 4.02 16.70
CA GLY A 271 0.44 4.06 18.16
C GLY A 271 1.70 3.39 18.68
N ASN A 272 2.54 2.80 17.85
CA ASN A 272 3.79 2.17 18.28
C ASN A 272 4.95 3.15 18.09
N GLU A 273 5.47 3.69 19.20
CA GLU A 273 6.59 4.66 19.21
C GLU A 273 7.92 4.06 18.70
N GLN A 274 8.08 2.74 18.75
CA GLN A 274 9.30 2.05 18.28
C GLN A 274 9.22 1.71 16.79
N ARG A 275 8.04 1.82 16.20
CA ARG A 275 7.79 1.49 14.78
C ARG A 275 6.98 2.60 14.13
N GLU A 276 7.56 3.78 14.06
CA GLU A 276 6.95 4.93 13.41
C GLU A 276 6.78 4.69 11.90
N ILE A 277 5.69 5.20 11.34
CA ILE A 277 5.51 5.25 9.89
C ILE A 277 6.11 6.55 9.38
N TYR A 278 7.25 6.43 8.70
CA TYR A 278 7.96 7.55 8.09
C TYR A 278 7.29 8.01 6.81
N THR A 279 7.42 9.27 6.48
CA THR A 279 6.96 9.85 5.22
C THR A 279 7.80 11.06 4.86
N LYS A 280 7.73 11.48 3.60
CA LYS A 280 8.42 12.69 3.14
C LYS A 280 7.99 13.93 3.91
N ILE A 281 8.94 14.56 4.58
CA ILE A 281 8.70 15.80 5.32
C ILE A 281 8.47 16.95 4.33
N ARG A 282 7.46 17.77 4.61
CA ARG A 282 7.17 19.01 3.89
C ARG A 282 7.00 20.16 4.86
N ASN A 283 7.58 21.29 4.53
CA ASN A 283 7.43 22.51 5.31
C ASN A 283 6.14 23.21 4.85
N SER A 284 5.08 23.05 5.62
CA SER A 284 3.80 23.71 5.40
C SER A 284 3.46 24.60 6.61
N ALA A 285 2.65 25.64 6.40
CA ALA A 285 2.15 26.44 7.50
C ALA A 285 1.21 25.63 8.40
N PRO A 286 1.06 25.95 9.66
CA PRO A 286 0.01 25.37 10.51
C PRO A 286 -1.38 25.60 9.89
N THR A 287 -2.32 24.69 10.17
CA THR A 287 -3.72 24.83 9.76
C THR A 287 -4.38 26.00 10.49
N LYS A 288 -5.11 26.81 9.73
CA LYS A 288 -5.90 27.94 10.25
C LYS A 288 -7.38 27.59 10.30
N TYR A 289 -7.95 27.65 11.48
CA TYR A 289 -9.39 27.62 11.71
C TYR A 289 -9.90 29.05 11.87
N CYS A 290 -10.83 29.48 11.01
CA CYS A 290 -11.39 30.82 11.05
C CYS A 290 -12.57 30.90 12.02
N ASP A 291 -13.07 32.11 12.33
CA ASP A 291 -14.04 32.35 13.40
C ASP A 291 -15.35 31.53 13.32
N ARG A 292 -15.73 31.11 12.11
CA ARG A 292 -16.96 30.30 11.88
C ARG A 292 -16.65 28.85 11.53
N ALA A 293 -15.41 28.43 11.66
CA ALA A 293 -15.05 27.05 11.39
C ALA A 293 -15.64 26.10 12.45
N ALA A 294 -16.28 25.05 12.01
CA ALA A 294 -16.76 23.96 12.87
C ALA A 294 -16.16 22.64 12.37
N VAL A 295 -15.29 22.02 13.16
CA VAL A 295 -14.60 20.77 12.79
C VAL A 295 -14.85 19.72 13.84
N SER A 296 -15.36 18.56 13.43
CA SER A 296 -15.63 17.43 14.31
C SER A 296 -15.21 16.11 13.66
N ASN A 297 -14.69 15.18 14.47
CA ASN A 297 -14.26 13.83 14.08
C ASN A 297 -13.54 13.79 12.73
N SER A 298 -12.54 14.65 12.53
CA SER A 298 -11.87 14.81 11.22
C SER A 298 -10.35 14.83 11.37
N LEU A 299 -9.65 14.31 10.37
CA LEU A 299 -8.19 14.42 10.28
C LEU A 299 -7.85 15.57 9.32
N VAL A 300 -7.11 16.55 9.81
CA VAL A 300 -6.75 17.75 9.04
C VAL A 300 -5.24 17.91 9.01
N ALA A 301 -4.66 17.88 7.81
CA ALA A 301 -3.23 18.07 7.61
C ALA A 301 -2.84 19.56 7.69
N ASP A 302 -1.55 19.80 7.75
CA ASP A 302 -0.93 21.13 7.76
C ASP A 302 -1.26 21.98 6.50
N GLY A 303 -1.26 23.30 6.64
CA GLY A 303 -1.50 24.25 5.55
C GLY A 303 -2.97 24.45 5.17
N CYS A 304 -3.91 23.81 5.84
CA CYS A 304 -5.33 23.99 5.56
C CYS A 304 -5.86 25.34 6.06
N VAL A 305 -6.90 25.86 5.38
CA VAL A 305 -7.67 27.02 5.83
C VAL A 305 -9.14 26.65 5.84
N ILE A 306 -9.76 26.70 7.01
CA ILE A 306 -11.15 26.24 7.19
C ILE A 306 -12.00 27.41 7.66
N GLU A 307 -12.99 27.79 6.85
CA GLU A 307 -14.01 28.83 7.16
C GLU A 307 -15.43 28.25 7.27
N GLY A 308 -15.61 26.98 6.88
CA GLY A 308 -16.89 26.25 6.88
C GLY A 308 -16.94 25.12 7.91
N THR A 309 -17.82 24.16 7.67
CA THR A 309 -18.05 22.98 8.51
C THR A 309 -17.39 21.75 7.90
N VAL A 310 -16.66 20.98 8.73
CA VAL A 310 -15.99 19.74 8.33
C VAL A 310 -16.33 18.65 9.36
N GLU A 311 -16.99 17.60 8.92
CA GLU A 311 -17.44 16.50 9.79
C GLU A 311 -17.04 15.14 9.20
N ASN A 312 -16.53 14.22 10.03
CA ASN A 312 -16.14 12.87 9.62
C ASN A 312 -15.35 12.85 8.32
N SER A 313 -14.33 13.71 8.18
CA SER A 313 -13.67 13.93 6.90
C SER A 313 -12.15 13.94 7.04
N ILE A 314 -11.46 13.72 5.94
CA ILE A 314 -10.01 13.68 5.87
C ILE A 314 -9.54 14.75 4.89
N LEU A 315 -8.82 15.75 5.40
CA LEU A 315 -8.30 16.87 4.62
C LEU A 315 -6.78 16.78 4.53
N PHE A 316 -6.29 16.67 3.32
CA PHE A 316 -4.85 16.67 3.04
C PHE A 316 -4.31 18.11 3.01
N ARG A 317 -3.00 18.24 2.89
CA ARG A 317 -2.28 19.52 2.97
C ARG A 317 -2.84 20.57 2.03
N GLY A 318 -2.95 21.81 2.52
CA GLY A 318 -3.31 22.96 1.71
C GLY A 318 -4.77 23.03 1.26
N VAL A 319 -5.63 22.17 1.80
CA VAL A 319 -7.07 22.20 1.49
C VAL A 319 -7.67 23.48 2.05
N ARG A 320 -8.53 24.13 1.24
CA ARG A 320 -9.29 25.29 1.63
C ARG A 320 -10.77 24.99 1.59
N VAL A 321 -11.47 25.28 2.69
CA VAL A 321 -12.93 25.12 2.83
C VAL A 321 -13.54 26.49 3.04
N GLY A 322 -14.30 26.95 2.06
CA GLY A 322 -14.88 28.27 2.04
C GLY A 322 -16.02 28.46 3.04
N ARG A 323 -16.44 29.72 3.19
CA ARG A 323 -17.46 30.13 4.13
C ARG A 323 -18.82 29.51 3.79
N GLY A 324 -19.54 29.02 4.77
CA GLY A 324 -20.83 28.33 4.57
C GLY A 324 -20.73 26.95 3.94
N ALA A 325 -19.55 26.52 3.51
CA ALA A 325 -19.36 25.17 2.94
C ALA A 325 -19.50 24.11 4.04
N VAL A 326 -20.06 22.96 3.67
CA VAL A 326 -20.25 21.78 4.51
C VAL A 326 -19.62 20.57 3.86
N VAL A 327 -18.62 19.99 4.51
CA VAL A 327 -17.88 18.82 4.03
C VAL A 327 -18.15 17.68 5.01
N ARG A 328 -18.83 16.62 4.55
CA ARG A 328 -19.18 15.45 5.38
C ARG A 328 -18.73 14.16 4.73
N ASN A 329 -18.24 13.23 5.55
CA ASN A 329 -17.83 11.88 5.11
C ASN A 329 -16.99 11.94 3.82
N SER A 330 -16.02 12.86 3.72
CA SER A 330 -15.32 13.15 2.47
C SER A 330 -13.81 13.12 2.64
N ILE A 331 -13.11 12.84 1.54
CA ILE A 331 -11.65 12.81 1.49
C ILE A 331 -11.20 13.85 0.47
N LEU A 332 -10.59 14.93 0.94
CA LEU A 332 -10.10 15.99 0.08
C LEU A 332 -8.58 15.94 -0.01
N LEU A 333 -8.05 15.57 -1.20
CA LEU A 333 -6.62 15.49 -1.40
C LEU A 333 -5.99 16.89 -1.56
N GLN A 334 -4.67 16.89 -1.59
CA GLN A 334 -3.81 18.07 -1.49
C GLN A 334 -4.23 19.22 -2.42
N ASP A 335 -4.22 20.44 -1.88
CA ASP A 335 -4.49 21.69 -2.60
C ASP A 335 -5.89 21.73 -3.26
N THR A 336 -6.87 21.00 -2.68
CA THR A 336 -8.27 21.12 -3.08
C THR A 336 -8.84 22.43 -2.55
N PHE A 337 -9.53 23.18 -3.42
CA PHE A 337 -10.29 24.38 -3.08
C PHE A 337 -11.78 24.10 -3.12
N VAL A 338 -12.47 24.30 -1.99
CA VAL A 338 -13.92 24.25 -1.84
C VAL A 338 -14.44 25.65 -1.68
N GLY A 339 -15.29 26.12 -2.60
CA GLY A 339 -15.88 27.44 -2.62
C GLY A 339 -16.86 27.70 -1.46
N THR A 340 -17.54 28.85 -1.53
CA THR A 340 -18.56 29.25 -0.55
C THR A 340 -19.88 28.48 -0.75
N ASP A 341 -20.60 28.18 0.35
CA ASP A 341 -21.91 27.52 0.33
C ASP A 341 -21.95 26.21 -0.46
N VAL A 342 -20.83 25.49 -0.50
CA VAL A 342 -20.71 24.16 -1.12
C VAL A 342 -21.16 23.08 -0.14
N ASN A 343 -21.82 22.04 -0.65
CA ASN A 343 -22.19 20.87 0.16
C ASN A 343 -21.58 19.61 -0.47
N LEU A 344 -20.70 18.93 0.30
CA LEU A 344 -20.05 17.69 -0.10
C LEU A 344 -20.44 16.55 0.86
N HIS A 345 -20.85 15.41 0.30
CA HIS A 345 -21.13 14.20 1.06
C HIS A 345 -20.58 12.95 0.32
N CYS A 346 -19.77 12.15 0.98
CA CYS A 346 -19.12 10.96 0.40
C CYS A 346 -18.38 11.28 -0.91
N VAL A 347 -17.56 12.35 -0.90
CA VAL A 347 -16.78 12.81 -2.06
C VAL A 347 -15.30 12.55 -1.83
N ILE A 348 -14.62 12.05 -2.85
CA ILE A 348 -13.16 11.98 -2.91
C ILE A 348 -12.69 12.95 -3.99
N THR A 349 -11.91 13.97 -3.61
CA THR A 349 -11.23 14.81 -4.59
C THR A 349 -9.78 14.38 -4.74
N ASP A 350 -9.27 14.33 -5.97
CA ASP A 350 -7.83 14.25 -6.20
C ASP A 350 -7.17 15.64 -6.02
N LYS A 351 -5.87 15.76 -6.24
CA LYS A 351 -5.09 16.97 -6.00
C LYS A 351 -5.49 18.12 -6.93
N ASN A 352 -5.40 19.36 -6.42
CA ASN A 352 -5.65 20.60 -7.17
C ASN A 352 -7.07 20.64 -7.79
N VAL A 353 -8.06 20.06 -7.14
CA VAL A 353 -9.46 20.16 -7.54
C VAL A 353 -10.01 21.52 -7.07
N VAL A 354 -10.82 22.14 -7.91
CA VAL A 354 -11.53 23.38 -7.58
C VAL A 354 -13.03 23.12 -7.64
N ILE A 355 -13.72 23.26 -6.51
CA ILE A 355 -15.17 23.19 -6.43
C ILE A 355 -15.70 24.61 -6.28
N ARG A 356 -16.47 25.08 -7.28
CA ARG A 356 -17.02 26.44 -7.31
C ARG A 356 -18.12 26.61 -6.28
N ASP A 357 -18.44 27.88 -5.98
CA ASP A 357 -19.47 28.26 -5.02
C ASP A 357 -20.83 27.61 -5.30
N GLY A 358 -21.57 27.29 -4.24
CA GLY A 358 -22.94 26.79 -4.30
C GLY A 358 -23.12 25.38 -4.86
N ARG A 359 -22.06 24.63 -5.08
CA ARG A 359 -22.15 23.24 -5.60
C ARG A 359 -22.60 22.26 -4.53
N VAL A 360 -23.43 21.31 -4.95
CA VAL A 360 -23.86 20.17 -4.14
C VAL A 360 -23.41 18.90 -4.83
N LEU A 361 -22.53 18.13 -4.16
CA LEU A 361 -21.98 16.88 -4.70
C LEU A 361 -22.18 15.80 -3.64
N SER A 362 -22.78 14.69 -4.04
CA SER A 362 -23.06 13.58 -3.14
C SER A 362 -22.75 12.24 -3.80
N GLY A 363 -22.02 11.40 -3.09
CA GLY A 363 -21.84 9.97 -3.35
C GLY A 363 -22.51 9.13 -2.28
N HIS A 364 -22.13 7.86 -2.21
CA HIS A 364 -22.51 6.91 -1.18
C HIS A 364 -21.26 6.24 -0.61
N GLU A 365 -21.31 5.71 0.60
CA GLU A 365 -20.15 5.04 1.24
C GLU A 365 -19.62 3.87 0.41
N THR A 366 -20.49 3.13 -0.26
CA THR A 366 -20.12 2.03 -1.17
C THR A 366 -19.80 2.49 -2.59
N MET A 367 -20.11 3.75 -2.94
CA MET A 367 -19.84 4.35 -4.24
C MET A 367 -19.52 5.83 -4.09
N PRO A 368 -18.36 6.17 -3.52
CA PRO A 368 -17.98 7.56 -3.31
C PRO A 368 -17.84 8.30 -4.67
N PHE A 369 -18.23 9.57 -4.68
CA PHE A 369 -18.10 10.40 -5.89
C PHE A 369 -16.66 10.88 -6.04
N PHE A 370 -15.97 10.40 -7.06
CA PHE A 370 -14.56 10.74 -7.30
C PHE A 370 -14.39 11.87 -8.31
N ILE A 371 -13.57 12.85 -7.96
CA ILE A 371 -13.19 13.97 -8.84
C ILE A 371 -11.70 13.89 -9.13
N GLY A 372 -11.35 13.75 -10.41
CA GLY A 372 -9.96 13.61 -10.86
C GLY A 372 -9.11 14.85 -10.67
N LYS A 373 -7.79 14.67 -10.71
CA LYS A 373 -6.80 15.72 -10.48
C LYS A 373 -6.98 16.93 -11.39
N GLY A 374 -6.96 18.14 -10.79
CA GLY A 374 -6.98 19.43 -11.50
C GLY A 374 -8.32 19.78 -12.14
N ILE A 375 -9.38 18.99 -11.87
CA ILE A 375 -10.72 19.28 -12.40
C ILE A 375 -11.33 20.46 -11.64
N THR A 376 -12.05 21.30 -12.37
CA THR A 376 -12.93 22.35 -11.83
C THR A 376 -14.38 21.96 -12.04
N VAL A 377 -15.16 21.94 -10.95
CA VAL A 377 -16.59 21.59 -10.94
C VAL A 377 -17.45 22.78 -10.65
#